data_ee9f46b7070da8f08303d06c81b97ef5
#
_entry.id   ee9f46b7070da8f08303d06c81b97ef5
#
_cell.length_a   1.000
_cell.length_b   1.000
_cell.length_c   1.000
_cell.angle_alpha   90.00
_cell.angle_beta   90.00
_cell.angle_gamma   90.00
#
_symmetry.space_group_name_H-M   'P 1'
#
loop_
_entity.id
_entity.type
_entity.pdbx_description
1 polymer ?
#
loop_
_entity_poly.entity_id
_entity_poly.type
_entity_poly.pdbx_seq_one_letter_code
_entity_poly.pdbx_strand_id
1 'polypeptide(L)'
;MPERYQRRISGPLRDRIDLWVAMPRVAPSALVRGPEPEGSATVAERIAAARAVASARPPGALNGRLTGRTLREACGLSTAAERHVVRLAELERASGRGTERLLRVARTIADLAGAAVLRADHLDEAAWFRPADMRLAAAQAS
;
A
#
# COMPACT_ATOMS: atom_id res chain seq x y z
N MET A 1 18.37 6.17 1.69
CA MET A 1 19.13 5.68 0.50
C MET A 1 19.69 6.89 -0.21
N PRO A 2 20.94 6.87 -0.70
CA PRO A 2 21.47 7.98 -1.46
C PRO A 2 20.62 8.17 -2.73
N GLU A 3 20.17 9.39 -2.99
CA GLU A 3 19.36 9.79 -4.16
C GLU A 3 19.93 9.29 -5.49
N ARG A 4 21.26 9.12 -5.55
CA ARG A 4 21.99 8.60 -6.70
C ARG A 4 21.59 7.16 -7.10
N TYR A 5 21.08 6.36 -6.15
CA TYR A 5 20.64 4.97 -6.43
C TYR A 5 19.20 4.93 -6.95
N GLN A 6 18.35 5.81 -6.45
CA GLN A 6 16.96 5.92 -6.90
C GLN A 6 16.86 6.40 -8.35
N ARG A 7 17.79 7.24 -8.82
CA ARG A 7 17.88 7.72 -10.22
C ARG A 7 18.25 6.63 -11.22
N ARG A 8 18.75 5.47 -10.78
CA ARG A 8 19.10 4.35 -11.67
C ARG A 8 17.90 3.45 -11.99
N ILE A 9 16.80 3.56 -11.24
CA ILE A 9 15.59 2.80 -11.50
C ILE A 9 14.77 3.58 -12.51
N SER A 10 14.56 3.00 -13.71
CA SER A 10 13.77 3.65 -14.75
C SER A 10 12.33 3.90 -14.31
N GLY A 11 11.68 4.94 -14.83
CA GLY A 11 10.27 5.25 -14.55
C GLY A 11 9.35 4.03 -14.72
N PRO A 12 9.42 3.31 -15.86
CA PRO A 12 8.62 2.10 -16.08
C PRO A 12 8.84 0.98 -15.04
N LEU A 13 10.06 0.85 -14.50
CA LEU A 13 10.34 -0.13 -13.45
C LEU A 13 9.76 0.32 -12.10
N ARG A 14 9.89 1.62 -11.78
CA ARG A 14 9.29 2.21 -10.58
C ARG A 14 7.77 2.02 -10.55
N ASP A 15 7.12 2.13 -11.68
CA ASP A 15 5.68 1.91 -11.82
C ASP A 15 5.25 0.45 -11.62
N ARG A 16 6.17 -0.49 -11.64
CA ARG A 16 5.90 -1.92 -11.41
C ARG A 16 6.14 -2.37 -9.97
N ILE A 17 6.78 -1.54 -9.16
CA ILE A 17 7.04 -1.85 -7.74
C ILE A 17 5.84 -1.38 -6.92
N ASP A 18 5.14 -2.30 -6.29
CA ASP A 18 3.91 -2.00 -5.55
C ASP A 18 4.20 -1.30 -4.20
N LEU A 19 5.26 -1.67 -3.52
CA LEU A 19 5.59 -1.17 -2.18
C LEU A 19 7.02 -0.64 -2.11
N TRP A 20 7.17 0.57 -1.58
CA TRP A 20 8.45 1.19 -1.26
C TRP A 20 8.55 1.38 0.24
N VAL A 21 9.48 0.67 0.86
CA VAL A 21 9.68 0.73 2.31
C VAL A 21 11.04 1.32 2.62
N ALA A 22 11.06 2.39 3.41
CA ALA A 22 12.31 2.96 3.92
C ALA A 22 12.80 2.12 5.10
N MET A 23 13.98 1.51 4.97
CA MET A 23 14.62 0.73 6.02
C MET A 23 15.74 1.54 6.65
N PRO A 24 15.53 2.20 7.81
CA PRO A 24 16.58 2.90 8.52
C PRO A 24 17.61 1.91 9.09
N ARG A 25 18.82 2.39 9.33
CA ARG A 25 19.81 1.59 10.07
C ARG A 25 19.32 1.35 11.47
N VAL A 26 19.36 0.10 11.91
CA VAL A 26 19.09 -0.25 13.31
C VAL A 26 20.28 0.21 14.15
N ALA A 27 20.01 0.95 15.23
CA ALA A 27 21.05 1.35 16.16
C ALA A 27 21.66 0.12 16.85
N PRO A 28 22.98 0.05 17.03
CA PRO A 28 23.61 -1.09 17.72
C PRO A 28 23.02 -1.37 19.10
N SER A 29 22.63 -0.33 19.83
CA SER A 29 21.93 -0.45 21.12
C SER A 29 20.59 -1.17 21.03
N ALA A 30 19.85 -0.97 19.95
CA ALA A 30 18.57 -1.64 19.73
C ALA A 30 18.76 -3.12 19.37
N LEU A 31 19.87 -3.50 18.73
CA LEU A 31 20.21 -4.90 18.47
C LEU A 31 20.55 -5.67 19.76
N VAL A 32 21.11 -4.98 20.77
CA VAL A 32 21.55 -5.62 22.03
C VAL A 32 20.49 -5.55 23.13
N ARG A 33 19.70 -4.48 23.16
CA ARG A 33 18.77 -4.15 24.25
C ARG A 33 17.35 -3.82 23.78
N GLY A 34 17.09 -3.99 22.48
CA GLY A 34 15.75 -3.74 21.92
C GLY A 34 14.71 -4.75 22.43
N PRO A 35 13.44 -4.40 22.35
CA PRO A 35 12.36 -5.34 22.66
C PRO A 35 12.43 -6.54 21.70
N GLU A 36 11.99 -7.68 22.18
CA GLU A 36 11.88 -8.87 21.34
C GLU A 36 10.89 -8.59 20.19
N PRO A 37 11.29 -8.85 18.94
CA PRO A 37 10.44 -8.60 17.80
C PRO A 37 9.26 -9.58 17.76
N GLU A 38 8.17 -9.16 17.09
CA GLU A 38 7.03 -10.04 16.83
C GLU A 38 7.48 -11.32 16.12
N GLY A 39 7.06 -12.48 16.64
CA GLY A 39 7.43 -13.78 16.10
C GLY A 39 6.82 -14.05 14.72
N SER A 40 7.55 -14.76 13.86
CA SER A 40 7.11 -15.10 12.51
C SER A 40 5.77 -15.89 12.48
N ALA A 41 5.47 -16.69 13.51
CA ALA A 41 4.23 -17.44 13.61
C ALA A 41 3.01 -16.50 13.71
N THR A 42 3.06 -15.50 14.60
CA THR A 42 2.00 -14.49 14.76
C THR A 42 1.77 -13.69 13.47
N VAL A 43 2.86 -13.31 12.79
CA VAL A 43 2.77 -12.63 11.49
C VAL A 43 2.12 -13.54 10.45
N ALA A 44 2.50 -14.81 10.40
CA ALA A 44 1.94 -15.78 9.45
C ALA A 44 0.44 -16.01 9.65
N GLU A 45 -0.03 -16.10 10.88
CA GLU A 45 -1.46 -16.23 11.22
C GLU A 45 -2.26 -15.01 10.71
N ARG A 46 -1.77 -13.79 10.98
CA ARG A 46 -2.39 -12.55 10.50
C ARG A 46 -2.47 -12.48 8.98
N ILE A 47 -1.40 -12.88 8.29
CA ILE A 47 -1.37 -12.96 6.83
C ILE A 47 -2.35 -14.01 6.31
N ALA A 48 -2.42 -15.18 6.94
CA ALA A 48 -3.34 -16.26 6.54
C ALA A 48 -4.80 -15.81 6.65
N ALA A 49 -5.17 -15.14 7.75
CA ALA A 49 -6.50 -14.58 7.95
C ALA A 49 -6.87 -13.56 6.85
N ALA A 50 -5.99 -12.59 6.57
CA ALA A 50 -6.22 -11.59 5.52
C ALA A 50 -6.34 -12.23 4.12
N ARG A 51 -5.53 -13.25 3.82
CA ARG A 51 -5.61 -13.99 2.54
C ARG A 51 -6.91 -14.78 2.41
N ALA A 52 -7.40 -15.36 3.51
CA ALA A 52 -8.68 -16.06 3.52
C ALA A 52 -9.83 -15.11 3.18
N VAL A 53 -9.86 -13.92 3.79
CA VAL A 53 -10.85 -12.87 3.48
C VAL A 53 -10.76 -12.45 2.01
N ALA A 54 -9.57 -12.19 1.49
CA ALA A 54 -9.36 -11.79 0.10
C ALA A 54 -9.85 -12.88 -0.88
N SER A 55 -9.53 -14.15 -0.60
CA SER A 55 -9.93 -15.28 -1.45
C SER A 55 -11.42 -15.61 -1.40
N ALA A 56 -12.09 -15.33 -0.29
CA ALA A 56 -13.54 -15.51 -0.16
C ALA A 56 -14.36 -14.43 -0.89
N ARG A 57 -13.74 -13.28 -1.20
CA ARG A 57 -14.38 -12.19 -1.95
C ARG A 57 -14.43 -12.51 -3.44
N PRO A 58 -15.58 -12.32 -4.15
CA PRO A 58 -15.61 -12.46 -5.60
C PRO A 58 -14.57 -11.56 -6.30
N PRO A 59 -13.85 -12.05 -7.30
CA PRO A 59 -13.96 -13.32 -8.01
C PRO A 59 -13.13 -14.48 -7.42
N GLY A 60 -12.77 -14.46 -6.14
CA GLY A 60 -11.96 -15.52 -5.50
C GLY A 60 -10.46 -15.38 -5.74
N ALA A 61 -9.99 -14.15 -5.96
CA ALA A 61 -8.59 -13.85 -6.26
C ALA A 61 -7.95 -12.97 -5.19
N LEU A 62 -6.65 -13.14 -4.97
CA LEU A 62 -5.87 -12.25 -4.12
C LEU A 62 -5.83 -10.83 -4.71
N ASN A 63 -5.81 -9.81 -3.85
CA ASN A 63 -5.85 -8.40 -4.24
C ASN A 63 -4.83 -8.01 -5.31
N GLY A 64 -3.61 -8.56 -5.25
CA GLY A 64 -2.56 -8.30 -6.24
C GLY A 64 -2.89 -8.72 -7.67
N ARG A 65 -3.90 -9.58 -7.87
CA ARG A 65 -4.37 -10.04 -9.20
C ARG A 65 -5.59 -9.28 -9.71
N LEU A 66 -6.20 -8.45 -8.88
CA LEU A 66 -7.40 -7.69 -9.26
C LEU A 66 -7.00 -6.48 -10.12
N THR A 67 -7.79 -6.20 -11.15
CA THR A 67 -7.62 -5.07 -12.06
C THR A 67 -8.96 -4.49 -12.48
N GLY A 68 -8.98 -3.27 -12.95
CA GLY A 68 -10.14 -2.64 -13.56
C GLY A 68 -11.40 -2.74 -12.70
N ARG A 69 -12.46 -3.29 -13.28
CA ARG A 69 -13.78 -3.41 -12.63
C ARG A 69 -13.74 -4.30 -11.39
N THR A 70 -13.11 -5.46 -11.46
CA THR A 70 -13.05 -6.40 -10.32
C THR A 70 -12.33 -5.81 -9.11
N LEU A 71 -11.31 -4.98 -9.34
CA LEU A 71 -10.63 -4.26 -8.27
C LEU A 71 -11.55 -3.21 -7.61
N ARG A 72 -12.28 -2.43 -8.41
CA ARG A 72 -13.23 -1.42 -7.87
C ARG A 72 -14.34 -2.07 -7.05
N GLU A 73 -14.90 -3.16 -7.55
CA GLU A 73 -15.91 -3.94 -6.84
C GLU A 73 -15.39 -4.51 -5.52
N ALA A 74 -14.18 -5.07 -5.52
CA ALA A 74 -13.53 -5.59 -4.32
C ALA A 74 -13.21 -4.50 -3.28
N CYS A 75 -12.94 -3.27 -3.72
CA CYS A 75 -12.70 -2.14 -2.83
C CYS A 75 -13.98 -1.63 -2.16
N GLY A 76 -15.15 -1.73 -2.82
CA GLY A 76 -16.44 -1.27 -2.27
C GLY A 76 -16.37 0.19 -1.82
N LEU A 77 -15.83 1.07 -2.67
CA LEU A 77 -15.60 2.47 -2.32
C LEU A 77 -16.93 3.22 -2.08
N SER A 78 -17.02 3.91 -0.94
CA SER A 78 -18.04 4.94 -0.76
C SER A 78 -17.72 6.17 -1.61
N THR A 79 -18.70 7.02 -1.89
CA THR A 79 -18.51 8.28 -2.62
C THR A 79 -17.42 9.17 -1.97
N ALA A 80 -17.29 9.15 -0.65
CA ALA A 80 -16.24 9.88 0.06
C ALA A 80 -14.86 9.27 -0.20
N ALA A 81 -14.74 7.93 -0.17
CA ALA A 81 -13.50 7.23 -0.47
C ALA A 81 -13.09 7.39 -1.95
N GLU A 82 -14.05 7.37 -2.88
CA GLU A 82 -13.77 7.66 -4.30
C GLU A 82 -13.15 9.04 -4.51
N ARG A 83 -13.76 10.09 -3.91
CA ARG A 83 -13.19 11.45 -3.95
C ARG A 83 -11.79 11.49 -3.34
N HIS A 84 -11.53 10.73 -2.29
CA HIS A 84 -10.21 10.66 -1.68
C HIS A 84 -9.18 10.00 -2.59
N VAL A 85 -9.54 8.90 -3.26
CA VAL A 85 -8.69 8.26 -4.28
C VAL A 85 -8.34 9.23 -5.41
N VAL A 86 -9.33 9.96 -5.93
CA VAL A 86 -9.10 10.95 -7.01
C VAL A 86 -8.11 12.02 -6.53
N ARG A 87 -8.33 12.60 -5.35
CA ARG A 87 -7.43 13.60 -4.77
C ARG A 87 -6.00 13.08 -4.60
N LEU A 88 -5.81 11.87 -4.05
CA LEU A 88 -4.49 11.27 -3.90
C LEU A 88 -3.83 11.02 -5.27
N ALA A 89 -4.59 10.52 -6.26
CA ALA A 89 -4.08 10.27 -7.59
C ALA A 89 -3.63 11.57 -8.29
N GLU A 90 -4.36 12.67 -8.13
CA GLU A 90 -4.02 13.99 -8.65
C GLU A 90 -2.76 14.55 -7.99
N LEU A 91 -2.70 14.55 -6.65
CA LEU A 91 -1.54 15.01 -5.87
C LEU A 91 -0.26 14.26 -6.27
N GLU A 92 -0.35 12.97 -6.47
CA GLU A 92 0.78 12.13 -6.82
C GLU A 92 1.05 12.05 -8.33
N ARG A 93 0.25 12.71 -9.17
CA ARG A 93 0.27 12.58 -10.64
C ARG A 93 0.31 11.11 -11.08
N ALA A 94 -0.50 10.29 -10.40
CA ALA A 94 -0.51 8.86 -10.59
C ALA A 94 -1.04 8.49 -11.99
N SER A 95 -0.37 7.55 -12.65
CA SER A 95 -0.93 6.89 -13.83
C SER A 95 -2.12 6.01 -13.46
N GLY A 96 -2.92 5.55 -14.41
CA GLY A 96 -3.99 4.59 -14.15
C GLY A 96 -3.49 3.34 -13.42
N ARG A 97 -2.28 2.84 -13.78
CA ARG A 97 -1.62 1.74 -13.07
C ARG A 97 -1.24 2.11 -11.63
N GLY A 98 -0.78 3.35 -11.43
CA GLY A 98 -0.46 3.87 -10.10
C GLY A 98 -1.68 3.93 -9.21
N THR A 99 -2.83 4.34 -9.74
CA THR A 99 -4.12 4.38 -9.01
C THR A 99 -4.61 2.97 -8.68
N GLU A 100 -4.56 2.02 -9.61
CA GLU A 100 -4.92 0.63 -9.33
C GLU A 100 -4.01 0.00 -8.27
N ARG A 101 -2.72 0.31 -8.28
CA ARG A 101 -1.77 -0.14 -7.26
C ARG A 101 -2.13 0.42 -5.88
N LEU A 102 -2.43 1.71 -5.78
CA LEU A 102 -2.91 2.33 -4.53
C LEU A 102 -4.13 1.57 -3.99
N LEU A 103 -5.10 1.27 -4.83
CA LEU A 103 -6.30 0.53 -4.45
C LEU A 103 -6.00 -0.90 -3.99
N ARG A 104 -5.11 -1.63 -4.68
CA ARG A 104 -4.70 -2.99 -4.27
C ARG A 104 -4.02 -3.01 -2.91
N VAL A 105 -3.14 -2.05 -2.66
CA VAL A 105 -2.44 -1.92 -1.37
C VAL A 105 -3.44 -1.55 -0.28
N ALA A 106 -4.27 -0.53 -0.50
CA ALA A 106 -5.30 -0.10 0.45
C ALA A 106 -6.29 -1.23 0.79
N ARG A 107 -6.72 -2.02 -0.22
CA ARG A 107 -7.58 -3.19 0.03
C ARG A 107 -6.87 -4.25 0.89
N THR A 108 -5.57 -4.46 0.67
CA THR A 108 -4.78 -5.40 1.46
C THR A 108 -4.63 -4.92 2.91
N ILE A 109 -4.40 -3.63 3.12
CA ILE A 109 -4.37 -3.01 4.46
C ILE A 109 -5.72 -3.20 5.16
N ALA A 110 -6.83 -2.94 4.47
CA ALA A 110 -8.15 -3.14 5.01
C ALA A 110 -8.45 -4.62 5.36
N ASP A 111 -7.98 -5.57 4.54
CA ASP A 111 -8.10 -7.00 4.85
C ASP A 111 -7.27 -7.40 6.08
N LEU A 112 -6.06 -6.86 6.24
CA LEU A 112 -5.21 -7.04 7.42
C LEU A 112 -5.85 -6.43 8.68
N ALA A 113 -6.58 -5.34 8.54
CA ALA A 113 -7.33 -4.71 9.63
C ALA A 113 -8.71 -5.36 9.91
N GLY A 114 -9.08 -6.40 9.17
CA GLY A 114 -10.39 -7.05 9.28
C GLY A 114 -11.56 -6.16 8.84
N ALA A 115 -11.30 -5.10 8.06
CA ALA A 115 -12.32 -4.14 7.63
C ALA A 115 -13.02 -4.61 6.35
N ALA A 116 -14.36 -4.73 6.41
CA ALA A 116 -15.17 -5.09 5.24
C ALA A 116 -15.16 -4.01 4.16
N VAL A 117 -15.12 -2.74 4.58
CA VAL A 117 -15.18 -1.56 3.68
C VAL A 117 -13.85 -0.84 3.70
N LEU A 118 -13.40 -0.41 2.52
CA LEU A 118 -12.20 0.40 2.37
C LEU A 118 -12.51 1.86 2.76
N ARG A 119 -11.73 2.41 3.68
CA ARG A 119 -11.86 3.76 4.22
C ARG A 119 -10.69 4.66 3.83
N ALA A 120 -10.80 5.95 4.13
CA ALA A 120 -9.77 6.95 3.82
C ALA A 120 -8.43 6.64 4.51
N ASP A 121 -8.46 6.19 5.79
CA ASP A 121 -7.26 5.81 6.55
C ASP A 121 -6.44 4.71 5.85
N HIS A 122 -7.11 3.70 5.26
CA HIS A 122 -6.43 2.65 4.50
C HIS A 122 -5.79 3.19 3.20
N LEU A 123 -6.41 4.20 2.58
CA LEU A 123 -5.87 4.87 1.39
C LEU A 123 -4.65 5.72 1.73
N ASP A 124 -4.72 6.46 2.84
CA ASP A 124 -3.62 7.28 3.33
C ASP A 124 -2.42 6.41 3.70
N GLU A 125 -2.64 5.30 4.42
CA GLU A 125 -1.58 4.33 4.71
C GLU A 125 -0.99 3.73 3.44
N ALA A 126 -1.81 3.36 2.45
CA ALA A 126 -1.33 2.84 1.18
C ALA A 126 -0.46 3.86 0.42
N ALA A 127 -0.76 5.14 0.51
CA ALA A 127 0.03 6.22 -0.08
C ALA A 127 1.44 6.33 0.55
N TRP A 128 1.62 5.94 1.81
CA TRP A 128 2.93 5.90 2.46
C TRP A 128 3.92 4.92 1.83
N PHE A 129 3.43 3.89 1.15
CA PHE A 129 4.27 2.92 0.43
C PHE A 129 4.65 3.38 -0.98
N ARG A 130 4.46 4.66 -1.29
CA ARG A 130 4.90 5.28 -2.55
C ARG A 130 6.33 5.82 -2.43
N PRO A 131 7.06 6.02 -3.56
CA PRO A 131 8.38 6.63 -3.54
C PRO A 131 8.38 8.00 -2.84
N ALA A 132 9.46 8.32 -2.10
CA ALA A 132 9.54 9.52 -1.27
C ALA A 132 9.39 10.83 -2.05
N ASP A 133 9.85 10.87 -3.30
CA ASP A 133 9.69 12.03 -4.20
C ASP A 133 8.22 12.32 -4.55
N MET A 134 7.38 11.29 -4.68
CA MET A 134 5.95 11.45 -4.88
C MET A 134 5.24 11.93 -3.61
N ARG A 135 5.68 11.48 -2.42
CA ARG A 135 5.14 11.92 -1.12
C ARG A 135 5.45 13.36 -0.81
N LEU A 136 6.68 13.81 -1.14
CA LEU A 136 7.09 15.21 -0.95
C LEU A 136 6.31 16.16 -1.85
N ALA A 137 6.00 15.78 -3.08
CA ALA A 137 5.18 16.57 -3.98
C ALA A 137 3.74 16.74 -3.43
N ALA A 138 3.17 15.71 -2.83
CA ALA A 138 1.85 15.77 -2.19
C ALA A 138 1.84 16.67 -0.95
N ALA A 139 2.89 16.61 -0.11
CA ALA A 139 3.01 17.43 1.09
C ALA A 139 3.21 18.94 0.82
N GLN A 140 3.77 19.31 -0.35
CA GLN A 140 3.96 20.71 -0.75
C GLN A 140 2.73 21.33 -1.42
N ALA A 141 1.75 20.52 -1.80
CA ALA A 141 0.52 20.95 -2.46
C ALA A 141 -0.67 21.15 -1.48
N SER A 142 -0.47 20.86 -0.19
CA SER A 142 -1.44 21.03 0.90
C SER A 142 -1.18 22.30 1.69
#